data_919d883ae20e279cd4b73777aa516838
#
_entry.id   919d883ae20e279cd4b73777aa516838
#
_cell.length_a   1.000
_cell.length_b   1.000
_cell.length_c   1.000
_cell.angle_alpha   90.00
_cell.angle_beta   90.00
_cell.angle_gamma   90.00
#
_symmetry.space_group_name_H-M   'P 1'
#
loop_
_entity.id
_entity.type
_entity.pdbx_description
1 polymer ?
#
loop_
_entity_poly.entity_id
_entity_poly.type
_entity_poly.pdbx_seq_one_letter_code
_entity_poly.pdbx_strand_id
1 'polypeptide(L)'
;MQHQRPASPQVYFASANPFDFKSCIISYIDPPSSSSEVASSLFPSLSSLLKRKKDHGRSFIYIRKGSIRGSDMLILVTVNGFTLDLIHRDSPSSPFYNPSTQSDRLRNAFHRSISRVSFFKKSSFATPDTIQSDISPIPGEYLMKLSIGTPPVEIVAIADTGSDLTWTQCKPCDNCFEQSYPLFDSKKSSTYKTIRCDDEECASLMGSSSCVRRNVCEYQMSYGDQSQSIGDLASDKFTFPSTSGKDVAIPNVAFGCGHDNSGTFNNYTSGIIGLGGGELSIIKQLDKQINGKFSYCLIPISLDSSMSNVTSHINFGNNAIVSGSDVVSTPLVKKEPSTFYYLTLEGVSVGNKTLKFKSSKTSFSIGDEFEEGNIIIDSGTTLTFLPGEFYENLESALVDSISATKKRDSSGTFNLCYESDENGTIDAPTIVAHFTNADLELSPSGTFALVDEGLVCLTIVPGQEFAIFGNLAQMNYLIGYDLEENKISFKPTDCTKY
;
A
#
# COMPACT_ATOMS: atom_id res chain seq x y z
N MET A 1 50.69 19.52 20.95
CA MET A 1 49.24 19.48 21.28
C MET A 1 48.63 18.34 20.48
N GLN A 2 48.46 17.21 21.14
CA GLN A 2 47.86 16.01 20.54
C GLN A 2 46.32 16.09 20.66
N HIS A 3 45.63 16.05 19.53
CA HIS A 3 44.18 15.90 19.53
C HIS A 3 43.80 14.42 19.77
N GLN A 4 43.25 14.14 20.91
CA GLN A 4 42.56 12.88 21.21
C GLN A 4 41.25 12.86 20.49
N ARG A 5 41.00 11.79 19.69
CA ARG A 5 39.68 11.45 19.11
C ARG A 5 38.83 10.82 20.22
N PRO A 6 37.51 11.09 20.28
CA PRO A 6 36.65 10.40 21.21
C PRO A 6 36.45 8.94 20.78
N ALA A 7 36.51 8.04 21.75
CA ALA A 7 36.34 6.62 21.58
C ALA A 7 34.87 6.28 21.19
N SER A 8 34.74 5.38 20.21
CA SER A 8 33.46 4.81 19.80
C SER A 8 32.89 3.91 20.92
N PRO A 9 31.60 3.91 21.20
CA PRO A 9 31.00 3.00 22.17
C PRO A 9 31.09 1.56 21.65
N GLN A 10 31.71 0.69 22.41
CA GLN A 10 31.72 -0.75 22.15
C GLN A 10 30.49 -1.39 22.77
N VAL A 11 29.77 -2.17 21.96
CA VAL A 11 28.62 -2.98 22.39
C VAL A 11 29.14 -4.39 22.62
N TYR A 12 29.02 -4.89 23.85
CA TYR A 12 29.32 -6.28 24.18
C TYR A 12 28.02 -7.09 24.21
N PHE A 13 28.00 -8.20 23.45
CA PHE A 13 26.95 -9.20 23.52
C PHE A 13 27.41 -10.35 24.43
N ALA A 14 26.60 -10.71 25.41
CA ALA A 14 26.75 -11.95 26.14
C ALA A 14 25.58 -12.89 25.79
N SER A 15 25.88 -14.12 25.38
CA SER A 15 24.88 -15.15 25.10
C SER A 15 24.34 -15.69 26.43
N ALA A 16 23.03 -15.61 26.62
CA ALA A 16 22.35 -16.25 27.74
C ALA A 16 21.65 -17.52 27.29
N ASN A 17 21.75 -18.57 28.11
CA ASN A 17 21.10 -19.86 27.95
C ASN A 17 19.56 -19.68 28.11
N PRO A 18 18.70 -20.34 27.33
CA PRO A 18 17.26 -20.02 27.26
C PRO A 18 16.43 -20.31 28.50
N PHE A 19 17.03 -20.80 29.56
CA PHE A 19 16.31 -21.15 30.81
C PHE A 19 16.73 -20.40 32.08
N ASP A 20 17.59 -19.37 32.00
CA ASP A 20 17.99 -18.59 33.17
C ASP A 20 17.65 -17.11 33.04
N PHE A 21 16.49 -16.73 33.57
CA PHE A 21 15.95 -15.36 33.56
C PHE A 21 16.71 -14.37 34.47
N LYS A 22 17.88 -14.74 35.02
CA LYS A 22 18.62 -13.90 35.96
C LYS A 22 19.80 -13.13 35.38
N SER A 23 20.09 -13.28 34.11
CA SER A 23 21.23 -12.63 33.49
C SER A 23 20.81 -11.78 32.28
N CYS A 24 20.25 -10.62 32.51
CA CYS A 24 20.10 -9.59 31.50
C CYS A 24 21.10 -8.47 31.74
N ILE A 25 21.96 -8.20 30.76
CA ILE A 25 23.04 -7.24 30.84
C ILE A 25 22.54 -5.80 30.70
N ILE A 26 22.97 -4.97 31.60
CA ILE A 26 22.69 -3.54 31.65
C ILE A 26 23.87 -2.80 30.97
N SER A 27 23.57 -2.04 29.92
CA SER A 27 24.53 -1.04 29.39
C SER A 27 24.26 0.30 30.03
N TYR A 28 25.25 0.86 30.63
CA TYR A 28 25.23 2.20 31.22
C TYR A 28 25.41 3.24 30.12
N ILE A 29 24.53 4.23 30.06
CA ILE A 29 24.72 5.45 29.29
C ILE A 29 24.48 6.62 30.24
N ASP A 30 25.51 7.40 30.52
CA ASP A 30 25.41 8.64 31.30
C ASP A 30 24.57 9.68 30.55
N PRO A 31 23.61 10.36 31.21
CA PRO A 31 22.72 11.31 30.59
C PRO A 31 23.27 12.73 30.59
N PRO A 32 23.12 13.50 29.52
CA PRO A 32 22.99 14.94 29.67
C PRO A 32 21.52 15.34 29.93
N SER A 33 21.40 16.35 30.72
CA SER A 33 20.23 16.86 31.41
C SER A 33 19.05 17.30 30.55
N SER A 34 17.86 17.08 31.12
CA SER A 34 16.58 17.78 30.93
C SER A 34 15.76 17.58 29.66
N SER A 35 14.72 16.84 29.75
CA SER A 35 13.29 17.19 29.66
C SER A 35 12.42 15.91 29.52
N SER A 36 11.47 15.77 30.43
CA SER A 36 10.54 14.65 30.47
C SER A 36 9.16 15.08 30.02
N GLU A 37 8.60 14.40 29.02
CA GLU A 37 7.16 14.37 28.82
C GLU A 37 6.64 12.93 28.87
N VAL A 38 5.48 12.77 29.48
CA VAL A 38 4.87 11.48 29.81
C VAL A 38 3.86 11.12 28.71
N ALA A 39 4.00 9.95 28.12
CA ALA A 39 2.98 9.41 27.22
C ALA A 39 1.91 8.66 28.04
N SER A 40 0.66 9.16 28.02
CA SER A 40 -0.45 8.69 28.87
C SER A 40 -1.49 7.82 28.15
N SER A 41 -1.30 7.42 26.90
CA SER A 41 -2.37 6.86 26.08
C SER A 41 -2.33 5.36 25.77
N LEU A 42 -1.25 4.65 26.05
CA LEU A 42 -1.13 3.26 25.60
C LEU A 42 -1.60 2.17 26.56
N PHE A 43 -1.72 2.49 27.86
CA PHE A 43 -2.28 1.54 28.85
C PHE A 43 -2.83 2.31 30.06
N PRO A 44 -4.14 2.46 30.23
CA PRO A 44 -4.71 3.23 31.35
C PRO A 44 -4.32 2.73 32.76
N SER A 45 -3.97 1.45 32.90
CA SER A 45 -3.51 0.84 34.16
C SER A 45 -2.00 0.91 34.40
N LEU A 46 -1.23 1.42 33.41
CA LEU A 46 0.23 1.50 33.48
C LEU A 46 0.76 2.93 33.28
N SER A 47 -0.11 3.92 33.12
CA SER A 47 0.25 5.30 32.82
C SER A 47 1.18 5.97 33.84
N SER A 48 1.18 5.50 35.08
CA SER A 48 2.09 5.97 36.15
C SER A 48 3.51 5.38 36.07
N LEU A 49 3.72 4.39 35.19
CA LEU A 49 4.98 3.63 35.11
C LEU A 49 5.74 3.82 33.79
N LEU A 50 5.18 4.60 32.83
CA LEU A 50 5.75 4.79 31.52
C LEU A 50 6.40 6.18 31.38
N LYS A 51 7.66 6.23 31.01
CA LYS A 51 8.35 7.47 30.61
C LYS A 51 8.95 7.30 29.20
N ARG A 52 8.64 8.22 28.31
CA ARG A 52 9.16 8.26 26.94
C ARG A 52 10.26 9.30 26.85
N LYS A 53 11.40 8.94 26.27
CA LYS A 53 12.48 9.86 25.92
C LYS A 53 12.79 9.72 24.44
N LYS A 54 12.82 10.83 23.72
CA LYS A 54 13.27 10.89 22.32
C LYS A 54 14.71 11.38 22.28
N ASP A 55 15.57 10.68 21.56
CA ASP A 55 16.91 11.15 21.26
C ASP A 55 17.31 10.69 19.85
N HIS A 56 17.70 11.63 18.99
CA HIS A 56 18.21 11.40 17.63
C HIS A 56 17.41 10.38 16.78
N GLY A 57 16.08 10.57 16.66
CA GLY A 57 15.23 9.75 15.79
C GLY A 57 14.89 8.36 16.34
N ARG A 58 15.27 8.02 17.57
CA ARG A 58 14.91 6.75 18.23
C ARG A 58 13.95 7.02 19.37
N SER A 59 12.87 6.24 19.46
CA SER A 59 11.92 6.26 20.58
C SER A 59 12.23 5.13 21.53
N PHE A 60 12.34 5.44 22.83
CA PHE A 60 12.59 4.44 23.89
C PHE A 60 11.39 4.45 24.85
N ILE A 61 10.82 3.30 25.13
CA ILE A 61 9.76 3.13 26.12
C ILE A 61 10.35 2.43 27.32
N TYR A 62 10.24 3.07 28.50
CA TYR A 62 10.71 2.54 29.78
C TYR A 62 9.51 2.01 30.57
N ILE A 63 9.50 0.73 30.88
CA ILE A 63 8.50 0.13 31.75
C ILE A 63 9.12 -0.10 33.12
N ARG A 64 8.64 0.61 34.15
CA ARG A 64 9.04 0.40 35.51
C ARG A 64 8.15 -0.67 36.13
N LYS A 65 8.68 -1.86 36.42
CA LYS A 65 7.96 -2.88 37.13
C LYS A 65 8.13 -2.59 38.63
N GLY A 66 7.03 -2.59 39.37
CA GLY A 66 7.03 -2.33 40.81
C GLY A 66 8.04 -3.22 41.55
N SER A 67 8.73 -2.61 42.50
CA SER A 67 9.87 -3.15 43.21
C SER A 67 9.56 -4.49 43.89
N ILE A 68 10.28 -5.51 43.47
CA ILE A 68 10.58 -6.65 44.31
C ILE A 68 12.09 -6.64 44.51
N ARG A 69 12.52 -6.12 45.66
CA ARG A 69 13.93 -6.03 46.07
C ARG A 69 14.87 -5.22 45.16
N GLY A 70 14.62 -3.93 45.05
CA GLY A 70 15.68 -2.95 44.72
C GLY A 70 16.32 -3.00 43.32
N SER A 71 15.79 -3.74 42.35
CA SER A 71 16.30 -3.79 41.00
C SER A 71 15.21 -3.36 40.01
N ASP A 72 15.40 -2.23 39.35
CA ASP A 72 14.56 -1.80 38.21
C ASP A 72 14.97 -2.58 36.96
N MET A 73 14.04 -3.34 36.37
CA MET A 73 14.26 -4.00 35.12
C MET A 73 13.81 -3.06 33.98
N LEU A 74 14.74 -2.63 33.18
CA LEU A 74 14.50 -1.81 32.00
C LEU A 74 14.31 -2.74 30.79
N ILE A 75 13.10 -2.75 30.19
CA ILE A 75 12.88 -3.40 28.90
C ILE A 75 12.97 -2.31 27.85
N LEU A 76 13.99 -2.39 27.01
CA LEU A 76 14.18 -1.50 25.87
C LEU A 76 13.49 -2.14 24.66
N VAL A 77 12.36 -1.57 24.23
CA VAL A 77 11.73 -1.93 22.97
C VAL A 77 12.18 -0.90 21.94
N THR A 78 12.99 -1.33 20.99
CA THR A 78 13.38 -0.49 19.84
C THR A 78 12.45 -0.83 18.69
N VAL A 79 11.61 0.11 18.29
CA VAL A 79 10.88 0.04 17.04
C VAL A 79 11.78 0.63 15.96
N ASN A 80 12.20 -0.22 15.04
CA ASN A 80 12.99 0.20 13.89
C ASN A 80 12.04 0.47 12.72
N GLY A 81 12.32 1.53 11.97
CA GLY A 81 11.67 1.80 10.70
C GLY A 81 12.62 1.49 9.55
N PHE A 82 12.09 1.21 8.39
CA PHE A 82 12.84 1.07 7.15
C PHE A 82 12.04 1.64 5.98
N THR A 83 12.75 1.95 4.90
CA THR A 83 12.19 2.58 3.69
C THR A 83 12.67 1.81 2.48
N LEU A 84 11.78 1.61 1.51
CA LEU A 84 12.08 0.99 0.23
C LEU A 84 11.67 1.91 -0.90
N ASP A 85 12.31 1.73 -2.06
CA ASP A 85 11.89 2.39 -3.29
C ASP A 85 10.60 1.74 -3.82
N LEU A 86 9.65 2.58 -4.19
CA LEU A 86 8.50 2.24 -5.01
C LEU A 86 8.74 2.80 -6.41
N ILE A 87 8.91 1.93 -7.37
CA ILE A 87 9.19 2.31 -8.75
C ILE A 87 7.88 2.30 -9.51
N HIS A 88 7.44 3.47 -10.02
CA HIS A 88 6.32 3.47 -10.94
C HIS A 88 6.67 2.59 -12.15
N ARG A 89 5.79 1.69 -12.52
CA ARG A 89 6.03 0.70 -13.55
C ARG A 89 6.47 1.29 -14.90
N ASP A 90 5.95 2.46 -15.26
CA ASP A 90 6.30 3.18 -16.49
C ASP A 90 7.47 4.15 -16.33
N SER A 91 8.08 4.22 -15.14
CA SER A 91 9.28 5.01 -14.93
C SER A 91 10.43 4.45 -15.76
N PRO A 92 11.28 5.30 -16.34
CA PRO A 92 12.53 4.85 -16.97
C PRO A 92 13.45 4.07 -16.02
N SER A 93 13.31 4.26 -14.71
CA SER A 93 13.98 3.47 -13.66
C SER A 93 13.35 2.09 -13.48
N SER A 94 12.15 1.86 -14.03
CA SER A 94 11.51 0.57 -14.00
C SER A 94 12.20 -0.38 -14.99
N PRO A 95 12.47 -1.63 -14.60
CA PRO A 95 12.89 -2.64 -15.56
C PRO A 95 11.86 -2.86 -16.68
N PHE A 96 10.69 -2.25 -16.58
CA PHE A 96 9.50 -2.38 -17.44
C PHE A 96 9.29 -1.22 -18.39
N TYR A 97 10.21 -0.27 -18.36
CA TYR A 97 10.09 0.88 -19.23
C TYR A 97 9.97 0.44 -20.69
N ASN A 98 8.77 0.64 -21.23
CA ASN A 98 8.53 0.52 -22.66
C ASN A 98 8.46 1.96 -23.22
N PRO A 99 9.24 2.30 -24.26
CA PRO A 99 9.19 3.62 -24.89
C PRO A 99 7.89 3.86 -25.70
N SER A 100 6.79 3.20 -25.36
CA SER A 100 5.45 3.53 -25.85
C SER A 100 5.04 4.95 -25.42
N THR A 101 4.06 5.53 -26.09
CA THR A 101 3.59 6.87 -25.71
C THR A 101 3.02 6.88 -24.30
N GLN A 102 3.02 8.05 -23.67
CA GLN A 102 2.39 8.19 -22.35
C GLN A 102 0.90 7.86 -22.41
N SER A 103 0.23 8.25 -23.51
CA SER A 103 -1.17 7.95 -23.72
C SER A 103 -1.43 6.45 -23.73
N ASP A 104 -0.59 5.65 -24.40
CA ASP A 104 -0.71 4.19 -24.38
C ASP A 104 -0.54 3.64 -22.95
N ARG A 105 0.43 4.15 -22.21
CA ARG A 105 0.67 3.73 -20.83
C ARG A 105 -0.52 4.03 -19.93
N LEU A 106 -1.06 5.24 -20.00
CA LEU A 106 -2.24 5.63 -19.23
C LEU A 106 -3.49 4.83 -19.63
N ARG A 107 -3.76 4.64 -20.93
CA ARG A 107 -4.90 3.83 -21.38
C ARG A 107 -4.85 2.42 -20.82
N ASN A 108 -3.69 1.82 -20.83
CA ASN A 108 -3.49 0.49 -20.30
C ASN A 108 -3.69 0.43 -18.76
N ALA A 109 -3.24 1.44 -18.02
CA ALA A 109 -3.52 1.59 -16.60
C ALA A 109 -5.02 1.68 -16.31
N PHE A 110 -5.74 2.39 -17.13
CA PHE A 110 -7.18 2.58 -16.98
C PHE A 110 -7.99 1.30 -17.25
N HIS A 111 -7.62 0.53 -18.27
CA HIS A 111 -8.27 -0.75 -18.53
C HIS A 111 -8.15 -1.71 -17.38
N ARG A 112 -7.00 -1.77 -16.70
CA ARG A 112 -6.81 -2.59 -15.51
C ARG A 112 -7.68 -2.13 -14.35
N SER A 113 -7.72 -0.83 -14.10
CA SER A 113 -8.55 -0.26 -13.04
C SER A 113 -10.03 -0.59 -13.24
N ILE A 114 -10.54 -0.49 -14.48
CA ILE A 114 -11.93 -0.85 -14.80
C ILE A 114 -12.19 -2.35 -14.58
N SER A 115 -11.26 -3.20 -15.00
CA SER A 115 -11.35 -4.65 -14.79
C SER A 115 -11.34 -5.00 -13.30
N ARG A 116 -10.49 -4.31 -12.50
CA ARG A 116 -10.37 -4.51 -11.05
C ARG A 116 -11.67 -4.21 -10.30
N VAL A 117 -12.36 -3.12 -10.64
CA VAL A 117 -13.65 -2.78 -10.05
C VAL A 117 -14.73 -3.83 -10.34
N SER A 118 -14.71 -4.41 -11.53
CA SER A 118 -15.63 -5.48 -11.91
C SER A 118 -15.45 -6.75 -11.08
N PHE A 119 -14.27 -6.99 -10.54
CA PHE A 119 -13.97 -8.12 -9.65
C PHE A 119 -14.48 -7.90 -8.22
N PHE A 120 -14.28 -6.74 -7.63
CA PHE A 120 -14.81 -6.43 -6.30
C PHE A 120 -16.33 -6.68 -6.23
N LYS A 121 -17.02 -6.57 -7.36
CA LYS A 121 -18.43 -6.91 -7.51
C LYS A 121 -18.71 -8.41 -7.45
N LYS A 122 -17.80 -9.26 -7.95
CA LYS A 122 -17.98 -10.73 -7.97
C LYS A 122 -17.70 -11.39 -6.63
N SER A 123 -16.79 -10.86 -5.83
CA SER A 123 -16.45 -11.43 -4.52
C SER A 123 -17.55 -11.27 -3.47
N SER A 124 -18.54 -10.39 -3.70
CA SER A 124 -19.70 -10.22 -2.81
C SER A 124 -20.83 -11.21 -3.05
N PHE A 125 -20.87 -11.94 -4.17
CA PHE A 125 -21.91 -12.93 -4.47
C PHE A 125 -21.37 -14.06 -5.35
N ALA A 126 -21.11 -15.21 -4.76
CA ALA A 126 -20.69 -16.41 -5.50
C ALA A 126 -21.89 -17.10 -6.18
N THR A 127 -21.97 -17.02 -7.50
CA THR A 127 -22.55 -18.06 -8.37
C THR A 127 -21.81 -18.09 -9.69
N PRO A 128 -21.48 -19.27 -10.25
CA PRO A 128 -20.66 -19.38 -11.44
C PRO A 128 -21.50 -19.26 -12.70
N ASP A 129 -21.18 -18.31 -13.56
CA ASP A 129 -21.44 -18.42 -15.00
C ASP A 129 -20.44 -17.58 -15.82
N THR A 130 -19.95 -18.25 -16.85
CA THR A 130 -18.89 -17.84 -17.78
C THR A 130 -19.34 -16.76 -18.75
N ILE A 131 -18.55 -15.67 -18.85
CA ILE A 131 -18.47 -14.85 -20.08
C ILE A 131 -17.02 -14.50 -20.34
N GLN A 132 -16.48 -14.97 -21.47
CA GLN A 132 -15.17 -14.62 -22.02
C GLN A 132 -15.26 -13.30 -22.80
N SER A 133 -14.28 -12.43 -22.59
CA SER A 133 -13.87 -11.44 -23.59
C SER A 133 -12.38 -11.14 -23.44
N ASP A 134 -11.66 -11.24 -24.55
CA ASP A 134 -10.22 -11.01 -24.67
C ASP A 134 -9.90 -9.55 -24.45
N ILE A 135 -9.02 -9.24 -23.49
CA ILE A 135 -8.44 -7.91 -23.29
C ILE A 135 -6.95 -8.07 -23.00
N SER A 136 -6.13 -7.47 -23.87
CA SER A 136 -4.66 -7.45 -23.75
C SER A 136 -4.18 -6.48 -22.68
N PRO A 137 -3.02 -6.73 -22.04
CA PRO A 137 -2.60 -6.10 -20.78
C PRO A 137 -1.80 -4.82 -20.95
N ILE A 138 -1.67 -4.00 -19.92
CA ILE A 138 -0.50 -3.22 -19.48
C ILE A 138 -0.84 -1.87 -18.76
N PRO A 139 0.11 -1.07 -18.21
CA PRO A 139 0.56 -0.70 -16.90
C PRO A 139 -0.11 0.50 -16.15
N GLY A 140 0.11 0.66 -14.84
CA GLY A 140 -0.40 1.72 -13.94
C GLY A 140 -0.23 1.34 -12.47
N GLU A 141 0.87 0.65 -12.14
CA GLU A 141 1.13 0.08 -10.83
C GLU A 141 2.50 0.50 -10.32
N TYR A 142 2.65 0.49 -9.00
CA TYR A 142 3.94 0.71 -8.34
C TYR A 142 4.56 -0.63 -7.97
N LEU A 143 5.85 -0.74 -8.20
CA LEU A 143 6.60 -1.97 -7.99
C LEU A 143 7.48 -1.85 -6.77
N MET A 144 7.55 -2.93 -6.04
CA MET A 144 8.41 -3.09 -4.88
C MET A 144 9.39 -4.23 -5.12
N LYS A 145 10.64 -4.00 -4.74
CA LYS A 145 11.74 -4.96 -4.87
C LYS A 145 12.07 -5.54 -3.51
N LEU A 146 12.19 -6.87 -3.43
CA LEU A 146 12.65 -7.58 -2.24
C LEU A 146 13.32 -8.91 -2.65
N SER A 147 13.82 -9.67 -1.67
CA SER A 147 14.36 -11.00 -1.92
C SER A 147 13.71 -12.04 -1.03
N ILE A 148 13.53 -13.25 -1.55
CA ILE A 148 12.98 -14.41 -0.84
C ILE A 148 14.01 -15.52 -0.78
N GLY A 149 14.08 -16.23 0.36
CA GLY A 149 14.85 -17.44 0.51
C GLY A 149 16.25 -17.29 1.09
N THR A 150 16.92 -18.44 1.22
CA THR A 150 18.31 -18.55 1.65
C THR A 150 19.04 -19.58 0.77
N PRO A 151 19.93 -19.15 -0.14
CA PRO A 151 20.34 -17.76 -0.43
C PRO A 151 19.19 -16.89 -0.97
N PRO A 152 19.27 -15.57 -0.84
CA PRO A 152 18.21 -14.67 -1.29
C PRO A 152 18.08 -14.66 -2.82
N VAL A 153 16.86 -14.74 -3.32
CA VAL A 153 16.49 -14.60 -4.73
C VAL A 153 15.68 -13.31 -4.86
N GLU A 154 16.15 -12.39 -5.69
CA GLU A 154 15.48 -11.12 -5.93
C GLU A 154 14.19 -11.32 -6.70
N ILE A 155 13.13 -10.67 -6.25
CA ILE A 155 11.86 -10.53 -6.94
C ILE A 155 11.46 -9.06 -7.06
N VAL A 156 10.73 -8.74 -8.11
CA VAL A 156 10.08 -7.44 -8.31
C VAL A 156 8.61 -7.70 -8.52
N ALA A 157 7.77 -7.13 -7.68
CA ALA A 157 6.35 -7.44 -7.68
C ALA A 157 5.51 -6.17 -7.43
N ILE A 158 4.22 -6.23 -7.78
CA ILE A 158 3.28 -5.12 -7.65
C ILE A 158 3.00 -4.88 -6.17
N ALA A 159 3.16 -3.63 -5.70
CA ALA A 159 2.82 -3.20 -4.35
C ALA A 159 1.33 -2.82 -4.30
N ASP A 160 0.52 -3.67 -3.66
CA ASP A 160 -0.93 -3.63 -3.76
C ASP A 160 -1.62 -3.55 -2.39
N THR A 161 -2.18 -2.39 -2.05
CA THR A 161 -2.97 -2.22 -0.81
C THR A 161 -4.38 -2.80 -0.90
N GLY A 162 -4.79 -3.28 -2.05
CA GLY A 162 -6.09 -3.93 -2.28
C GLY A 162 -6.03 -5.45 -2.30
N SER A 163 -4.90 -6.07 -1.90
CA SER A 163 -4.79 -7.52 -1.71
C SER A 163 -3.89 -7.87 -0.54
N ASP A 164 -4.01 -9.11 -0.02
CA ASP A 164 -3.30 -9.55 1.18
C ASP A 164 -2.13 -10.47 0.86
N LEU A 165 -2.36 -11.54 0.09
CA LEU A 165 -1.34 -12.56 -0.13
C LEU A 165 -0.21 -12.05 -1.03
N THR A 166 1.00 -12.03 -0.51
CA THR A 166 2.21 -11.93 -1.35
C THR A 166 2.44 -13.26 -2.06
N TRP A 167 2.68 -13.24 -3.38
CA TRP A 167 3.04 -14.43 -4.12
C TRP A 167 4.06 -14.14 -5.22
N THR A 168 4.80 -15.17 -5.61
CA THR A 168 5.74 -15.12 -6.74
C THR A 168 5.68 -16.42 -7.53
N GLN A 169 6.03 -16.36 -8.83
CA GLN A 169 6.13 -17.56 -9.65
C GLN A 169 7.26 -18.47 -9.19
N CYS A 170 6.96 -19.77 -9.01
CA CYS A 170 7.86 -20.78 -8.46
C CYS A 170 8.13 -21.93 -9.43
N LYS A 171 9.26 -22.62 -9.21
CA LYS A 171 9.56 -23.89 -9.86
C LYS A 171 9.06 -25.09 -9.03
N PRO A 172 8.50 -26.15 -9.67
CA PRO A 172 8.17 -26.25 -11.08
C PRO A 172 7.01 -25.31 -11.42
N CYS A 173 6.89 -24.87 -12.66
CA CYS A 173 5.76 -24.08 -13.11
C CYS A 173 5.05 -24.82 -14.23
N ASP A 174 3.77 -25.05 -14.04
CA ASP A 174 2.92 -25.76 -14.99
C ASP A 174 2.35 -24.79 -16.04
N ASN A 175 1.95 -23.59 -15.60
CA ASN A 175 1.50 -22.50 -16.44
C ASN A 175 2.00 -21.18 -15.83
N CYS A 176 2.98 -20.55 -16.47
CA CYS A 176 3.57 -19.30 -15.99
C CYS A 176 3.68 -18.30 -17.13
N PHE A 177 3.41 -17.05 -16.81
CA PHE A 177 3.76 -15.96 -17.72
C PHE A 177 5.30 -15.79 -17.78
N GLU A 178 5.80 -15.32 -18.89
CA GLU A 178 7.22 -15.02 -19.06
C GLU A 178 7.64 -13.91 -18.09
N GLN A 179 8.72 -14.12 -17.34
CA GLN A 179 9.30 -13.09 -16.46
C GLN A 179 10.81 -12.94 -16.68
N SER A 180 11.31 -11.70 -16.57
CA SER A 180 12.73 -11.37 -16.74
C SER A 180 13.59 -11.81 -15.55
N TYR A 181 13.00 -11.87 -14.35
CA TYR A 181 13.65 -12.35 -13.14
C TYR A 181 13.57 -13.89 -13.07
N PRO A 182 14.52 -14.55 -12.39
CA PRO A 182 14.46 -16.01 -12.26
C PRO A 182 13.23 -16.44 -11.47
N LEU A 183 12.56 -17.52 -11.90
CA LEU A 183 11.54 -18.21 -11.10
C LEU A 183 12.14 -18.64 -9.76
N PHE A 184 11.43 -18.42 -8.67
CA PHE A 184 11.85 -18.86 -7.36
C PHE A 184 11.91 -20.40 -7.32
N ASP A 185 13.04 -20.95 -6.87
CA ASP A 185 13.26 -22.39 -6.76
C ASP A 185 13.24 -22.79 -5.28
N SER A 186 12.09 -23.22 -4.80
CA SER A 186 11.87 -23.59 -3.40
C SER A 186 12.85 -24.65 -2.89
N LYS A 187 13.31 -25.56 -3.77
CA LYS A 187 14.28 -26.61 -3.43
C LYS A 187 15.68 -26.07 -3.15
N LYS A 188 15.97 -24.84 -3.56
CA LYS A 188 17.26 -24.18 -3.33
C LYS A 188 17.28 -23.31 -2.10
N SER A 189 16.12 -23.01 -1.51
CA SER A 189 16.05 -22.24 -0.27
C SER A 189 16.10 -23.17 0.95
N SER A 190 17.09 -22.98 1.79
CA SER A 190 17.22 -23.73 3.06
C SER A 190 16.22 -23.30 4.14
N THR A 191 15.54 -22.18 3.95
CA THR A 191 14.54 -21.62 4.88
C THR A 191 13.10 -21.82 4.42
N TYR A 192 12.89 -22.36 3.22
CA TYR A 192 11.56 -22.65 2.68
C TYR A 192 10.85 -23.75 3.47
N LYS A 193 9.57 -23.53 3.77
CA LYS A 193 8.69 -24.49 4.43
C LYS A 193 7.29 -24.41 3.81
N THR A 194 6.71 -25.53 3.45
CA THR A 194 5.29 -25.58 3.07
C THR A 194 4.40 -25.39 4.30
N ILE A 195 3.32 -24.65 4.15
CA ILE A 195 2.28 -24.48 5.16
C ILE A 195 1.25 -25.60 4.97
N ARG A 196 0.76 -26.13 6.09
CA ARG A 196 -0.15 -27.27 6.10
C ARG A 196 -1.60 -26.79 6.10
N CYS A 197 -2.52 -27.66 5.74
CA CYS A 197 -3.95 -27.39 5.73
C CYS A 197 -4.52 -27.06 7.11
N ASP A 198 -3.90 -27.55 8.17
CA ASP A 198 -4.28 -27.36 9.57
C ASP A 198 -3.59 -26.15 10.24
N ASP A 199 -2.71 -25.45 9.52
CA ASP A 199 -2.05 -24.23 10.02
C ASP A 199 -3.00 -23.01 9.89
N GLU A 200 -2.84 -22.03 10.79
CA GLU A 200 -3.69 -20.83 10.86
C GLU A 200 -3.61 -19.99 9.59
N GLU A 201 -2.45 -19.93 8.96
CA GLU A 201 -2.24 -19.21 7.70
C GLU A 201 -3.09 -19.80 6.56
N CYS A 202 -3.27 -21.13 6.52
CA CYS A 202 -4.14 -21.76 5.53
C CYS A 202 -5.61 -21.42 5.79
N ALA A 203 -6.03 -21.42 7.06
CA ALA A 203 -7.39 -21.05 7.44
C ALA A 203 -7.71 -19.58 7.11
N SER A 204 -6.71 -18.69 7.14
CA SER A 204 -6.86 -17.26 6.84
C SER A 204 -7.20 -16.97 5.37
N LEU A 205 -7.04 -17.92 4.46
CA LEU A 205 -7.44 -17.79 3.06
C LEU A 205 -8.97 -17.84 2.82
N MET A 206 -9.78 -18.09 3.85
CA MET A 206 -11.26 -17.97 3.85
C MET A 206 -11.97 -18.55 2.62
N GLY A 207 -11.64 -19.77 2.22
CA GLY A 207 -12.24 -20.44 1.07
C GLY A 207 -11.49 -20.27 -0.26
N SER A 208 -10.44 -19.47 -0.28
CA SER A 208 -9.47 -19.38 -1.40
C SER A 208 -8.32 -20.37 -1.22
N SER A 209 -8.55 -21.49 -0.53
CA SER A 209 -7.57 -22.56 -0.33
C SER A 209 -8.18 -23.93 -0.55
N SER A 210 -7.34 -24.85 -0.97
CA SER A 210 -7.64 -26.27 -1.04
C SER A 210 -6.55 -27.08 -0.37
N CYS A 211 -6.91 -28.30 0.04
CA CYS A 211 -5.96 -29.21 0.67
C CYS A 211 -5.53 -30.25 -0.37
N VAL A 212 -4.28 -30.18 -0.79
CA VAL A 212 -3.72 -31.09 -1.78
C VAL A 212 -2.92 -32.20 -1.12
N ARG A 213 -2.31 -33.07 -1.95
CA ARG A 213 -1.57 -34.24 -1.50
C ARG A 213 -0.54 -33.89 -0.42
N ARG A 214 -0.39 -34.77 0.59
CA ARG A 214 0.52 -34.63 1.74
C ARG A 214 0.19 -33.50 2.71
N ASN A 215 -1.07 -33.10 2.80
CA ASN A 215 -1.52 -32.05 3.70
C ASN A 215 -0.86 -30.69 3.45
N VAL A 216 -0.61 -30.35 2.18
CA VAL A 216 -0.13 -29.02 1.77
C VAL A 216 -1.31 -28.12 1.50
N CYS A 217 -1.26 -26.89 2.01
CA CYS A 217 -2.24 -25.86 1.71
C CYS A 217 -1.95 -25.28 0.32
N GLU A 218 -2.87 -25.46 -0.62
CA GLU A 218 -2.84 -24.80 -1.92
C GLU A 218 -3.72 -23.56 -1.87
N TYR A 219 -3.19 -22.42 -2.27
CA TYR A 219 -3.95 -21.19 -2.42
C TYR A 219 -4.47 -21.02 -3.84
N GLN A 220 -5.59 -20.33 -3.98
CA GLN A 220 -6.12 -19.89 -5.27
C GLN A 220 -6.56 -18.43 -5.15
N MET A 221 -5.80 -17.52 -5.76
CA MET A 221 -6.10 -16.10 -5.82
C MET A 221 -6.57 -15.70 -7.21
N SER A 222 -7.64 -14.91 -7.23
CA SER A 222 -8.16 -14.29 -8.45
C SER A 222 -8.24 -12.78 -8.24
N TYR A 223 -7.80 -12.02 -9.23
CA TYR A 223 -7.70 -10.57 -9.17
C TYR A 223 -8.74 -9.91 -10.09
N GLY A 224 -8.98 -8.63 -9.86
CA GLY A 224 -10.01 -7.88 -10.54
C GLY A 224 -9.86 -7.75 -12.05
N ASP A 225 -8.63 -7.87 -12.53
CA ASP A 225 -8.28 -7.89 -13.96
C ASP A 225 -8.35 -9.28 -14.59
N GLN A 226 -8.98 -10.25 -13.90
CA GLN A 226 -9.08 -11.67 -14.26
C GLN A 226 -7.75 -12.43 -14.20
N SER A 227 -6.68 -11.81 -13.70
CA SER A 227 -5.46 -12.52 -13.36
C SER A 227 -5.70 -13.50 -12.22
N GLN A 228 -4.98 -14.62 -12.24
CA GLN A 228 -5.06 -15.62 -11.19
C GLN A 228 -3.68 -16.17 -10.86
N SER A 229 -3.54 -16.65 -9.63
CA SER A 229 -2.37 -17.37 -9.16
C SER A 229 -2.82 -18.54 -8.27
N ILE A 230 -2.31 -19.73 -8.58
CA ILE A 230 -2.57 -20.97 -7.84
C ILE A 230 -1.26 -21.61 -7.51
N GLY A 231 -1.09 -22.11 -6.29
CA GLY A 231 0.13 -22.75 -5.87
C GLY A 231 0.18 -23.12 -4.40
N ASP A 232 1.33 -23.54 -3.94
CA ASP A 232 1.55 -23.92 -2.55
C ASP A 232 1.63 -22.68 -1.66
N LEU A 233 0.86 -22.65 -0.57
CA LEU A 233 1.12 -21.71 0.51
C LEU A 233 2.36 -22.16 1.28
N ALA A 234 3.31 -21.27 1.47
CA ALA A 234 4.59 -21.57 2.08
C ALA A 234 5.08 -20.41 2.95
N SER A 235 6.13 -20.64 3.71
CA SER A 235 6.86 -19.58 4.41
C SER A 235 8.35 -19.62 4.08
N ASP A 236 8.98 -18.46 4.02
CA ASP A 236 10.42 -18.31 3.83
C ASP A 236 10.95 -17.04 4.49
N LYS A 237 12.24 -16.82 4.41
CA LYS A 237 12.88 -15.57 4.83
C LYS A 237 12.74 -14.53 3.74
N PHE A 238 12.16 -13.38 4.10
CA PHE A 238 12.09 -12.19 3.25
C PHE A 238 13.21 -11.22 3.62
N THR A 239 13.81 -10.59 2.62
CA THR A 239 14.85 -9.58 2.81
C THR A 239 14.47 -8.33 2.05
N PHE A 240 14.29 -7.24 2.78
CA PHE A 240 13.90 -5.93 2.26
C PHE A 240 15.16 -5.07 2.14
N PRO A 241 15.56 -4.66 0.93
CA PRO A 241 16.67 -3.73 0.74
C PRO A 241 16.24 -2.34 1.24
N SER A 242 16.89 -1.84 2.28
CA SER A 242 16.55 -0.51 2.79
C SER A 242 17.40 0.58 2.14
N THR A 243 16.80 1.74 1.85
CA THR A 243 17.48 2.94 1.35
C THR A 243 18.60 3.42 2.29
N SER A 244 18.57 2.97 3.56
CA SER A 244 19.69 3.18 4.50
C SER A 244 20.95 2.35 4.18
N GLY A 245 20.89 1.49 3.17
CA GLY A 245 21.97 0.55 2.78
C GLY A 245 22.10 -0.65 3.72
N LYS A 246 21.17 -0.86 4.64
CA LYS A 246 21.13 -2.01 5.55
C LYS A 246 19.86 -2.81 5.36
N ASP A 247 19.98 -4.00 4.78
CA ASP A 247 18.87 -4.91 4.55
C ASP A 247 18.16 -5.31 5.85
N VAL A 248 16.83 -5.43 5.75
CA VAL A 248 15.97 -5.91 6.84
C VAL A 248 15.50 -7.31 6.48
N ALA A 249 15.92 -8.31 7.24
CA ALA A 249 15.58 -9.71 7.03
C ALA A 249 14.53 -10.17 8.05
N ILE A 250 13.43 -10.72 7.54
CA ILE A 250 12.30 -11.22 8.33
C ILE A 250 12.14 -12.72 8.05
N PRO A 251 12.26 -13.58 9.07
CA PRO A 251 12.08 -15.02 8.88
C PRO A 251 10.60 -15.42 8.91
N ASN A 252 10.28 -16.56 8.28
CA ASN A 252 8.99 -17.22 8.31
C ASN A 252 7.81 -16.33 7.85
N VAL A 253 8.00 -15.57 6.78
CA VAL A 253 6.92 -14.82 6.14
C VAL A 253 6.13 -15.77 5.25
N ALA A 254 4.82 -15.87 5.47
CA ALA A 254 3.92 -16.66 4.64
C ALA A 254 3.73 -16.01 3.27
N PHE A 255 3.77 -16.79 2.21
CA PHE A 255 3.60 -16.34 0.83
C PHE A 255 3.11 -17.47 -0.09
N GLY A 256 2.58 -17.09 -1.23
CA GLY A 256 2.19 -18.00 -2.29
C GLY A 256 3.35 -18.35 -3.23
N CYS A 257 3.67 -19.64 -3.34
CA CYS A 257 4.60 -20.16 -4.33
C CYS A 257 3.77 -20.60 -5.55
N GLY A 258 3.61 -19.72 -6.53
CA GLY A 258 2.68 -19.89 -7.66
C GLY A 258 3.20 -20.86 -8.72
N HIS A 259 2.41 -21.87 -9.05
CA HIS A 259 2.72 -22.90 -10.04
C HIS A 259 1.84 -22.82 -11.30
N ASP A 260 0.65 -22.23 -11.17
CA ASP A 260 -0.26 -21.91 -12.27
C ASP A 260 -0.68 -20.43 -12.14
N ASN A 261 -0.13 -19.60 -13.02
CA ASN A 261 -0.29 -18.17 -12.97
C ASN A 261 -0.64 -17.65 -14.37
N SER A 262 -1.77 -17.00 -14.48
CA SER A 262 -2.27 -16.49 -15.76
C SER A 262 -2.94 -15.12 -15.57
N GLY A 263 -3.08 -14.39 -16.68
CA GLY A 263 -3.74 -13.09 -16.69
C GLY A 263 -2.90 -12.00 -17.31
N THR A 264 -3.11 -10.77 -16.84
CA THR A 264 -2.55 -9.55 -17.44
C THR A 264 -1.12 -9.21 -16.95
N PHE A 265 -0.44 -10.17 -16.31
CA PHE A 265 0.95 -10.03 -15.90
C PHE A 265 1.85 -9.95 -17.14
N ASN A 266 2.81 -9.08 -17.11
CA ASN A 266 3.83 -9.04 -18.15
C ASN A 266 5.13 -9.71 -17.70
N ASN A 267 6.06 -9.84 -18.63
CA ASN A 267 7.35 -10.53 -18.43
C ASN A 267 8.27 -9.90 -17.36
N TYR A 268 7.84 -8.91 -16.63
CA TYR A 268 8.70 -8.11 -15.76
C TYR A 268 8.28 -8.12 -14.29
N THR A 269 7.06 -8.56 -13.97
CA THR A 269 6.68 -8.80 -12.57
C THR A 269 6.89 -10.27 -12.22
N SER A 270 7.28 -10.53 -10.98
CA SER A 270 7.34 -11.89 -10.45
C SER A 270 6.04 -12.31 -9.77
N GLY A 271 5.14 -11.34 -9.51
CA GLY A 271 3.90 -11.56 -8.76
C GLY A 271 3.38 -10.28 -8.11
N ILE A 272 2.77 -10.41 -6.93
CA ILE A 272 2.17 -9.33 -6.15
C ILE A 272 2.72 -9.33 -4.72
N ILE A 273 2.92 -8.16 -4.14
CA ILE A 273 3.19 -7.95 -2.72
C ILE A 273 1.93 -7.36 -2.09
N GLY A 274 1.20 -8.18 -1.33
CA GLY A 274 -0.04 -7.78 -0.68
C GLY A 274 0.23 -6.89 0.53
N LEU A 275 -0.29 -5.66 0.49
CA LEU A 275 -0.16 -4.63 1.51
C LEU A 275 -1.51 -4.32 2.17
N GLY A 276 -2.51 -5.18 1.98
CA GLY A 276 -3.84 -5.03 2.56
C GLY A 276 -3.89 -5.19 4.08
N GLY A 277 -5.10 -5.14 4.63
CA GLY A 277 -5.35 -5.22 6.07
C GLY A 277 -5.56 -6.65 6.61
N GLY A 278 -5.61 -7.67 5.75
CA GLY A 278 -5.85 -9.05 6.15
C GLY A 278 -4.62 -9.78 6.67
N GLU A 279 -4.82 -10.92 7.31
CA GLU A 279 -3.81 -11.63 8.11
C GLU A 279 -2.57 -12.08 7.32
N LEU A 280 -2.72 -12.36 6.00
CA LEU A 280 -1.61 -12.81 5.16
C LEU A 280 -0.88 -11.67 4.45
N SER A 281 -1.27 -10.42 4.67
CA SER A 281 -0.55 -9.27 4.11
C SER A 281 0.82 -9.09 4.76
N ILE A 282 1.76 -8.52 4.02
CA ILE A 282 3.07 -8.14 4.57
C ILE A 282 2.90 -7.21 5.79
N ILE A 283 1.93 -6.31 5.74
CA ILE A 283 1.68 -5.35 6.83
C ILE A 283 1.33 -6.08 8.13
N LYS A 284 0.45 -7.08 8.06
CA LYS A 284 0.05 -7.86 9.24
C LYS A 284 1.15 -8.80 9.72
N GLN A 285 1.85 -9.45 8.80
CA GLN A 285 2.94 -10.36 9.16
C GLN A 285 4.14 -9.63 9.78
N LEU A 286 4.37 -8.37 9.42
CA LEU A 286 5.41 -7.51 9.98
C LEU A 286 4.93 -6.66 11.18
N ASP A 287 3.69 -6.78 11.62
CA ASP A 287 3.05 -5.90 12.59
C ASP A 287 3.93 -5.61 13.84
N LYS A 288 4.53 -6.66 14.41
CA LYS A 288 5.42 -6.54 15.60
C LYS A 288 6.70 -5.74 15.32
N GLN A 289 7.17 -5.71 14.08
CA GLN A 289 8.38 -5.01 13.64
C GLN A 289 8.10 -3.57 13.23
N ILE A 290 6.89 -3.30 12.73
CA ILE A 290 6.50 -2.01 12.18
C ILE A 290 5.43 -1.29 13.01
N ASN A 291 4.88 -1.92 14.06
CA ASN A 291 3.78 -1.40 14.88
C ASN A 291 2.59 -0.95 14.03
N GLY A 292 2.18 -1.78 13.07
CA GLY A 292 1.06 -1.51 12.19
C GLY A 292 1.20 -0.21 11.37
N LYS A 293 2.42 0.30 11.15
CA LYS A 293 2.64 1.58 10.45
C LYS A 293 3.38 1.40 9.15
N PHE A 294 2.80 1.93 8.08
CA PHE A 294 3.49 2.10 6.81
C PHE A 294 3.04 3.41 6.14
N SER A 295 3.84 3.95 5.26
CA SER A 295 3.50 5.13 4.47
C SER A 295 4.17 5.08 3.11
N TYR A 296 3.58 5.75 2.13
CA TYR A 296 4.17 5.93 0.81
C TYR A 296 3.93 7.34 0.30
N CYS A 297 4.78 7.75 -0.65
CA CYS A 297 4.67 9.00 -1.38
C CYS A 297 4.77 8.68 -2.87
N LEU A 298 3.66 8.77 -3.60
CA LEU A 298 3.60 8.39 -5.00
C LEU A 298 3.99 9.56 -5.90
N ILE A 299 5.02 9.37 -6.71
CA ILE A 299 5.45 10.37 -7.70
C ILE A 299 4.43 10.48 -8.83
N PRO A 300 4.17 11.69 -9.36
CA PRO A 300 3.35 11.86 -10.55
C PRO A 300 3.94 11.13 -11.75
N ILE A 301 3.06 10.66 -12.63
CA ILE A 301 3.46 10.14 -13.94
C ILE A 301 3.91 11.32 -14.80
N SER A 302 5.23 11.56 -14.88
CA SER A 302 5.78 12.70 -15.59
C SER A 302 5.97 12.43 -17.08
N LEU A 303 5.70 13.48 -17.88
CA LEU A 303 6.06 13.53 -19.30
C LEU A 303 7.56 13.79 -19.52
N ASP A 304 8.25 14.29 -18.50
CA ASP A 304 9.62 14.76 -18.61
C ASP A 304 10.63 13.62 -18.39
N SER A 305 11.42 13.35 -19.44
CA SER A 305 12.52 12.39 -19.38
C SER A 305 13.62 12.77 -18.37
N SER A 306 13.65 14.01 -17.87
CA SER A 306 14.59 14.44 -16.83
C SER A 306 14.30 13.81 -15.47
N MET A 307 13.09 13.30 -15.24
CA MET A 307 12.65 12.61 -14.03
C MET A 307 12.95 11.11 -14.01
N SER A 308 13.74 10.64 -14.97
CA SER A 308 13.97 9.21 -15.21
C SER A 308 14.57 8.42 -14.05
N ASN A 309 15.19 9.08 -13.08
CA ASN A 309 15.85 8.45 -11.94
C ASN A 309 15.15 8.67 -10.60
N VAL A 310 13.95 9.25 -10.60
CA VAL A 310 13.20 9.50 -9.37
C VAL A 310 12.26 8.32 -9.11
N THR A 311 12.28 7.81 -7.90
CA THR A 311 11.42 6.72 -7.43
C THR A 311 10.53 7.21 -6.30
N SER A 312 9.34 6.63 -6.18
CA SER A 312 8.52 6.72 -4.97
C SER A 312 9.17 5.93 -3.83
N HIS A 313 8.74 6.18 -2.60
CA HIS A 313 9.23 5.45 -1.44
C HIS A 313 8.06 4.87 -0.64
N ILE A 314 8.28 3.68 -0.09
CA ILE A 314 7.44 3.08 0.95
C ILE A 314 8.24 2.96 2.24
N ASN A 315 7.65 3.41 3.34
CA ASN A 315 8.27 3.43 4.65
C ASN A 315 7.51 2.51 5.60
N PHE A 316 8.23 1.88 6.52
CA PHE A 316 7.67 0.99 7.51
C PHE A 316 8.12 1.38 8.93
N GLY A 317 7.24 1.17 9.91
CA GLY A 317 7.54 1.44 11.31
C GLY A 317 7.72 2.93 11.59
N ASN A 318 8.78 3.29 12.30
CA ASN A 318 9.01 4.69 12.68
C ASN A 318 9.25 5.64 11.49
N ASN A 319 9.73 5.13 10.37
CA ASN A 319 9.93 5.93 9.16
C ASN A 319 8.59 6.30 8.50
N ALA A 320 7.52 5.57 8.81
CA ALA A 320 6.20 5.78 8.23
C ALA A 320 5.38 6.87 8.93
N ILE A 321 5.89 7.48 10.00
CA ILE A 321 5.15 8.47 10.77
C ILE A 321 5.05 9.77 9.98
N VAL A 322 3.83 10.09 9.54
CA VAL A 322 3.51 11.36 8.90
C VAL A 322 3.31 12.43 9.96
N SER A 323 4.03 13.54 9.84
CA SER A 323 4.02 14.63 10.83
C SER A 323 4.27 16.00 10.19
N GLY A 324 3.84 17.06 10.88
CA GLY A 324 3.99 18.46 10.45
C GLY A 324 2.70 19.23 10.58
N SER A 325 2.72 20.52 10.21
CA SER A 325 1.57 21.44 10.35
C SER A 325 0.44 21.17 9.36
N ASP A 326 0.79 20.60 8.18
CA ASP A 326 -0.14 20.45 7.05
C ASP A 326 -0.71 19.03 6.95
N VAL A 327 -0.58 18.26 8.03
CA VAL A 327 -1.12 16.90 8.10
C VAL A 327 -2.58 16.94 8.47
N VAL A 328 -3.41 16.34 7.63
CA VAL A 328 -4.80 16.00 7.94
C VAL A 328 -4.96 14.50 8.11
N SER A 329 -5.93 14.06 8.89
CA SER A 329 -6.13 12.63 9.17
C SER A 329 -7.60 12.28 9.20
N THR A 330 -7.92 11.10 8.65
CA THR A 330 -9.27 10.53 8.63
C THR A 330 -9.27 9.16 9.31
N PRO A 331 -10.35 8.76 10.00
CA PRO A 331 -10.47 7.43 10.58
C PRO A 331 -10.48 6.34 9.51
N LEU A 332 -9.84 5.21 9.82
CA LEU A 332 -10.05 3.94 9.13
C LEU A 332 -11.31 3.27 9.69
N VAL A 333 -12.23 2.91 8.83
CA VAL A 333 -13.46 2.20 9.19
C VAL A 333 -13.22 0.70 9.06
N LYS A 334 -13.52 -0.06 10.12
CA LYS A 334 -13.43 -1.53 10.10
C LYS A 334 -14.65 -2.10 9.40
N LYS A 335 -14.46 -2.69 8.25
CA LYS A 335 -15.48 -3.39 7.44
C LYS A 335 -14.92 -4.69 6.88
N GLU A 336 -15.80 -5.57 6.44
CA GLU A 336 -15.43 -6.77 5.69
C GLU A 336 -15.57 -6.54 4.17
N PRO A 337 -14.68 -7.11 3.37
CA PRO A 337 -13.49 -7.89 3.79
C PRO A 337 -12.41 -6.98 4.41
N SER A 338 -11.74 -7.49 5.44
CA SER A 338 -10.66 -6.77 6.16
C SER A 338 -9.42 -6.47 5.31
N THR A 339 -9.35 -7.01 4.11
CA THR A 339 -8.33 -6.71 3.10
C THR A 339 -8.26 -5.23 2.76
N PHE A 340 -9.41 -4.54 2.70
CA PHE A 340 -9.46 -3.16 2.22
C PHE A 340 -9.37 -2.13 3.34
N TYR A 341 -8.75 -1.00 3.02
CA TYR A 341 -8.70 0.18 3.88
C TYR A 341 -9.87 1.10 3.54
N TYR A 342 -10.90 1.09 4.41
CA TYR A 342 -12.12 1.86 4.19
C TYR A 342 -12.02 3.25 4.83
N LEU A 343 -12.41 4.26 4.05
CA LEU A 343 -12.56 5.65 4.46
C LEU A 343 -14.01 6.09 4.28
N THR A 344 -14.36 7.22 4.89
CA THR A 344 -15.67 7.86 4.68
C THR A 344 -15.49 9.12 3.86
N LEU A 345 -15.98 9.10 2.61
CA LEU A 345 -16.06 10.28 1.75
C LEU A 345 -17.41 10.97 2.01
N GLU A 346 -17.38 12.20 2.49
CA GLU A 346 -18.58 12.99 2.81
C GLU A 346 -19.06 13.79 1.60
N GLY A 347 -18.15 14.11 0.68
CA GLY A 347 -18.47 14.85 -0.52
C GLY A 347 -17.26 15.23 -1.36
N VAL A 348 -17.51 15.92 -2.45
CA VAL A 348 -16.48 16.51 -3.34
C VAL A 348 -16.86 17.94 -3.68
N SER A 349 -15.91 18.88 -3.59
CA SER A 349 -16.08 20.23 -4.10
C SER A 349 -15.43 20.40 -5.46
N VAL A 350 -16.10 21.13 -6.34
CA VAL A 350 -15.60 21.62 -7.64
C VAL A 350 -15.59 23.14 -7.58
N GLY A 351 -14.43 23.75 -7.44
CA GLY A 351 -14.32 25.16 -7.11
C GLY A 351 -15.14 25.49 -5.84
N ASN A 352 -16.14 26.35 -5.96
CA ASN A 352 -16.99 26.77 -4.85
C ASN A 352 -18.27 25.91 -4.67
N LYS A 353 -18.49 24.89 -5.49
CA LYS A 353 -19.69 24.05 -5.48
C LYS A 353 -19.39 22.73 -4.76
N THR A 354 -20.00 22.51 -3.59
CA THR A 354 -19.85 21.27 -2.82
C THR A 354 -20.99 20.28 -3.15
N LEU A 355 -20.61 19.06 -3.50
CA LEU A 355 -21.48 17.93 -3.78
C LEU A 355 -21.39 16.94 -2.62
N LYS A 356 -22.50 16.72 -1.91
CA LYS A 356 -22.55 15.78 -0.79
C LYS A 356 -22.66 14.34 -1.31
N PHE A 357 -21.88 13.43 -0.76
CA PHE A 357 -21.95 12.01 -1.06
C PHE A 357 -23.15 11.39 -0.33
N LYS A 358 -24.19 11.02 -1.07
CA LYS A 358 -25.38 10.37 -0.51
C LYS A 358 -25.31 8.88 -0.78
N SER A 359 -25.59 8.05 0.23
CA SER A 359 -25.76 6.62 0.04
C SER A 359 -27.00 6.34 -0.80
N SER A 360 -26.87 5.48 -1.82
CA SER A 360 -28.00 5.03 -2.66
C SER A 360 -28.93 4.02 -1.97
N LYS A 361 -28.58 3.57 -0.77
CA LYS A 361 -29.42 2.63 -0.02
C LYS A 361 -30.55 3.38 0.68
N THR A 362 -31.73 3.34 0.07
CA THR A 362 -33.02 3.73 0.64
C THR A 362 -33.33 2.86 1.88
N SER A 363 -32.88 3.27 3.03
CA SER A 363 -33.44 2.83 4.30
C SER A 363 -33.79 4.06 5.11
N PHE A 364 -35.04 4.13 5.54
CA PHE A 364 -35.63 5.19 6.32
C PHE A 364 -34.75 5.62 7.51
N SER A 365 -33.80 6.48 7.26
CA SER A 365 -33.05 7.17 8.30
C SER A 365 -33.32 8.67 8.16
N ILE A 366 -33.95 9.22 9.15
CA ILE A 366 -34.18 10.67 9.30
C ILE A 366 -32.84 11.25 9.74
N GLY A 367 -32.01 11.67 8.77
CA GLY A 367 -30.72 12.32 8.97
C GLY A 367 -29.88 12.24 7.72
N ASP A 368 -29.15 13.31 7.42
CA ASP A 368 -28.16 13.40 6.31
C ASP A 368 -26.88 12.58 6.65
N GLU A 369 -27.01 11.35 7.10
CA GLU A 369 -25.85 10.54 7.49
C GLU A 369 -25.27 9.81 6.28
N PHE A 370 -23.98 9.98 6.08
CA PHE A 370 -23.15 9.22 5.13
C PHE A 370 -23.02 7.77 5.62
N GLU A 371 -22.98 6.80 4.72
CA GLU A 371 -22.59 5.45 5.09
C GLU A 371 -21.09 5.45 5.42
N GLU A 372 -20.72 5.15 6.67
CA GLU A 372 -19.33 5.03 7.05
C GLU A 372 -18.60 3.95 6.26
N GLY A 373 -17.36 4.22 5.87
CA GLY A 373 -16.56 3.29 5.07
C GLY A 373 -17.13 3.10 3.66
N ASN A 374 -17.57 4.16 3.03
CA ASN A 374 -18.20 4.15 1.71
C ASN A 374 -17.22 4.19 0.54
N ILE A 375 -15.92 4.34 0.80
CA ILE A 375 -14.85 4.35 -0.21
C ILE A 375 -13.62 3.60 0.31
N ILE A 376 -12.96 2.84 -0.56
CA ILE A 376 -11.66 2.22 -0.25
C ILE A 376 -10.53 3.05 -0.85
N ILE A 377 -9.39 3.12 -0.16
CA ILE A 377 -8.15 3.68 -0.71
C ILE A 377 -7.27 2.54 -1.22
N ASP A 378 -6.89 2.60 -2.50
CA ASP A 378 -6.17 1.50 -3.16
C ASP A 378 -5.04 2.00 -4.05
N SER A 379 -3.79 1.64 -3.70
CA SER A 379 -2.59 1.95 -4.50
C SER A 379 -2.46 1.10 -5.75
N GLY A 380 -3.12 -0.04 -5.82
CA GLY A 380 -3.15 -0.94 -6.96
C GLY A 380 -4.21 -0.59 -8.00
N THR A 381 -5.09 0.38 -7.73
CA THR A 381 -6.09 0.88 -8.67
C THR A 381 -5.70 2.27 -9.15
N THR A 382 -5.63 2.48 -10.46
CA THR A 382 -5.15 3.74 -11.04
C THR A 382 -6.20 4.85 -10.97
N LEU A 383 -7.43 4.56 -11.43
CA LEU A 383 -8.53 5.53 -11.47
C LEU A 383 -9.27 5.63 -10.13
N THR A 384 -9.88 6.78 -9.90
CA THR A 384 -10.90 6.92 -8.85
C THR A 384 -12.26 6.55 -9.40
N PHE A 385 -12.98 5.67 -8.69
CA PHE A 385 -14.33 5.24 -9.04
C PHE A 385 -15.33 5.79 -8.06
N LEU A 386 -16.39 6.42 -8.57
CA LEU A 386 -17.49 6.94 -7.75
C LEU A 386 -18.83 6.33 -8.22
N PRO A 387 -19.81 6.14 -7.33
CA PRO A 387 -21.13 5.66 -7.73
C PRO A 387 -21.75 6.52 -8.82
N GLY A 388 -22.46 5.88 -9.78
CA GLY A 388 -22.92 6.52 -11.01
C GLY A 388 -23.67 7.82 -10.80
N GLU A 389 -24.66 7.85 -9.89
CA GLU A 389 -25.44 9.06 -9.59
C GLU A 389 -24.57 10.19 -9.03
N PHE A 390 -23.61 9.88 -8.17
CA PHE A 390 -22.70 10.88 -7.63
C PHE A 390 -21.72 11.37 -8.69
N TYR A 391 -21.22 10.44 -9.55
CA TYR A 391 -20.38 10.79 -10.68
C TYR A 391 -21.07 11.74 -11.66
N GLU A 392 -22.35 11.49 -12.00
CA GLU A 392 -23.13 12.37 -12.90
C GLU A 392 -23.23 13.80 -12.36
N ASN A 393 -23.42 13.95 -11.05
CA ASN A 393 -23.44 15.26 -10.41
C ASN A 393 -22.05 15.94 -10.46
N LEU A 394 -20.97 15.18 -10.28
CA LEU A 394 -19.60 15.68 -10.41
C LEU A 394 -19.30 16.08 -11.85
N GLU A 395 -19.63 15.23 -12.83
CA GLU A 395 -19.46 15.54 -14.25
C GLU A 395 -20.19 16.82 -14.67
N SER A 396 -21.46 16.97 -14.21
CA SER A 396 -22.25 18.17 -14.48
C SER A 396 -21.59 19.43 -13.92
N ALA A 397 -21.08 19.37 -12.66
CA ALA A 397 -20.41 20.50 -12.05
C ALA A 397 -19.11 20.89 -12.77
N LEU A 398 -18.36 19.90 -13.28
CA LEU A 398 -17.15 20.13 -14.05
C LEU A 398 -17.46 20.72 -15.43
N VAL A 399 -18.48 20.21 -16.12
CA VAL A 399 -18.93 20.75 -17.42
C VAL A 399 -19.37 22.20 -17.30
N ASP A 400 -20.05 22.58 -16.20
CA ASP A 400 -20.46 23.95 -15.94
C ASP A 400 -19.27 24.90 -15.68
N SER A 401 -18.13 24.35 -15.22
CA SER A 401 -16.98 25.15 -14.77
C SER A 401 -15.82 25.21 -15.77
N ILE A 402 -15.73 24.25 -16.70
CA ILE A 402 -14.62 24.13 -17.65
C ILE A 402 -15.01 24.72 -18.99
N SER A 403 -14.23 25.71 -19.46
CA SER A 403 -14.49 26.42 -20.74
C SER A 403 -13.85 25.73 -21.96
N ALA A 404 -13.00 24.71 -21.76
CA ALA A 404 -12.35 24.00 -22.84
C ALA A 404 -13.35 23.22 -23.72
N THR A 405 -13.00 23.00 -24.99
CA THR A 405 -13.87 22.29 -25.94
C THR A 405 -14.00 20.83 -25.52
N LYS A 406 -15.23 20.41 -25.22
CA LYS A 406 -15.53 19.00 -24.91
C LYS A 406 -15.24 18.10 -26.12
N LYS A 407 -14.47 17.04 -25.93
CA LYS A 407 -14.17 16.01 -26.94
C LYS A 407 -14.61 14.65 -26.44
N ARG A 408 -14.83 13.73 -27.35
CA ARG A 408 -15.17 12.34 -27.03
C ARG A 408 -13.93 11.46 -27.08
N ASP A 409 -13.73 10.64 -26.07
CA ASP A 409 -12.77 9.55 -26.12
C ASP A 409 -13.26 8.46 -27.10
N SER A 410 -12.44 8.19 -28.15
CA SER A 410 -12.77 7.20 -29.18
C SER A 410 -12.79 5.76 -28.64
N SER A 411 -12.08 5.49 -27.55
CA SER A 411 -12.06 4.18 -26.89
C SER A 411 -13.31 3.92 -26.04
N GLY A 412 -14.04 4.99 -25.68
CA GLY A 412 -15.19 4.91 -24.77
C GLY A 412 -14.83 4.61 -23.32
N THR A 413 -13.56 4.73 -22.95
CA THR A 413 -13.05 4.49 -21.58
C THR A 413 -13.41 5.62 -20.64
N PHE A 414 -13.34 6.87 -21.13
CA PHE A 414 -13.58 8.09 -20.35
C PHE A 414 -14.87 8.77 -20.77
N ASN A 415 -15.62 9.19 -19.76
CA ASN A 415 -16.89 9.87 -19.96
C ASN A 415 -16.69 11.37 -20.25
N LEU A 416 -15.75 12.01 -19.57
CA LEU A 416 -15.53 13.45 -19.67
C LEU A 416 -14.11 13.74 -20.16
N CYS A 417 -14.01 14.28 -21.38
CA CYS A 417 -12.75 14.69 -21.99
C CYS A 417 -12.86 16.04 -22.66
N TYR A 418 -11.73 16.71 -22.80
CA TYR A 418 -11.58 18.03 -23.38
C TYR A 418 -10.38 18.10 -24.32
N GLU A 419 -10.42 19.07 -25.22
CA GLU A 419 -9.26 19.48 -26.01
C GLU A 419 -8.22 20.12 -25.10
N SER A 420 -6.99 19.62 -25.13
CA SER A 420 -5.89 20.21 -24.36
C SER A 420 -5.35 21.47 -25.03
N ASP A 421 -4.68 22.30 -24.24
CA ASP A 421 -3.79 23.34 -24.72
C ASP A 421 -2.49 22.76 -25.33
N GLU A 422 -1.58 23.65 -25.78
CA GLU A 422 -0.28 23.28 -26.34
C GLU A 422 0.63 22.52 -25.34
N ASN A 423 0.36 22.64 -24.04
CA ASN A 423 1.10 21.97 -22.96
C ASN A 423 0.48 20.62 -22.59
N GLY A 424 -0.62 20.21 -23.21
CA GLY A 424 -1.33 18.98 -22.87
C GLY A 424 -2.16 19.12 -21.58
N THR A 425 -2.59 20.33 -21.24
CA THR A 425 -3.37 20.62 -20.04
C THR A 425 -4.70 21.33 -20.37
N ILE A 426 -5.56 21.46 -19.39
CA ILE A 426 -6.78 22.27 -19.44
C ILE A 426 -6.85 23.16 -18.20
N ASP A 427 -7.54 24.30 -18.32
CA ASP A 427 -7.90 25.13 -17.15
C ASP A 427 -9.10 24.48 -16.45
N ALA A 428 -8.82 23.70 -15.40
CA ALA A 428 -9.82 22.98 -14.62
C ALA A 428 -9.93 23.58 -13.22
N PRO A 429 -11.15 23.57 -12.63
CA PRO A 429 -11.35 24.03 -11.26
C PRO A 429 -10.65 23.07 -10.27
N THR A 430 -10.26 23.60 -9.11
CA THR A 430 -9.79 22.77 -8.00
C THR A 430 -10.87 21.79 -7.58
N ILE A 431 -10.50 20.51 -7.44
CA ILE A 431 -11.34 19.44 -6.90
C ILE A 431 -10.84 19.12 -5.50
N VAL A 432 -11.74 19.14 -4.50
CA VAL A 432 -11.42 18.79 -3.12
C VAL A 432 -12.26 17.59 -2.71
N ALA A 433 -11.61 16.51 -2.27
CA ALA A 433 -12.26 15.35 -1.67
C ALA A 433 -12.40 15.57 -0.16
N HIS A 434 -13.64 15.56 0.36
CA HIS A 434 -13.95 15.77 1.77
C HIS A 434 -14.12 14.40 2.45
N PHE A 435 -13.08 13.94 3.13
CA PHE A 435 -13.16 12.80 4.04
C PHE A 435 -13.50 13.24 5.45
N THR A 436 -13.99 12.35 6.28
CA THR A 436 -14.23 12.67 7.70
C THR A 436 -12.98 13.24 8.35
N ASN A 437 -13.03 14.49 8.79
CA ASN A 437 -11.95 15.27 9.39
C ASN A 437 -10.75 15.57 8.46
N ALA A 438 -10.84 15.34 7.16
CA ALA A 438 -9.73 15.58 6.24
C ALA A 438 -10.20 16.04 4.85
N ASP A 439 -9.83 17.25 4.48
CA ASP A 439 -10.03 17.78 3.14
C ASP A 439 -8.75 17.62 2.32
N LEU A 440 -8.87 16.97 1.15
CA LEU A 440 -7.76 16.76 0.22
C LEU A 440 -7.99 17.51 -1.08
N GLU A 441 -7.14 18.48 -1.35
CA GLU A 441 -7.08 19.17 -2.65
C GLU A 441 -6.37 18.25 -3.66
N LEU A 442 -7.11 17.71 -4.61
CA LEU A 442 -6.56 16.79 -5.60
C LEU A 442 -5.72 17.55 -6.63
N SER A 443 -4.53 17.03 -6.92
CA SER A 443 -3.65 17.64 -7.91
C SER A 443 -4.30 17.64 -9.31
N PRO A 444 -4.11 18.68 -10.14
CA PRO A 444 -4.62 18.68 -11.52
C PRO A 444 -4.19 17.44 -12.31
N SER A 445 -2.93 17.01 -12.17
CA SER A 445 -2.40 15.80 -12.82
C SER A 445 -2.99 14.50 -12.26
N GLY A 446 -3.56 14.53 -11.06
CA GLY A 446 -4.26 13.40 -10.44
C GLY A 446 -5.73 13.31 -10.83
N THR A 447 -6.31 14.41 -11.33
CA THR A 447 -7.72 14.50 -11.70
C THR A 447 -7.97 14.54 -13.20
N PHE A 448 -7.06 15.11 -13.96
CA PHE A 448 -7.12 15.18 -15.42
C PHE A 448 -5.81 14.69 -16.03
N ALA A 449 -5.89 13.77 -16.96
CA ALA A 449 -4.73 13.18 -17.60
C ALA A 449 -4.79 13.29 -19.13
N LEU A 450 -3.65 13.55 -19.76
CA LEU A 450 -3.50 13.50 -21.21
C LEU A 450 -3.54 12.05 -21.69
N VAL A 451 -4.68 11.63 -22.23
CA VAL A 451 -4.94 10.24 -22.61
C VAL A 451 -4.69 9.97 -24.10
N ASP A 452 -4.58 11.03 -24.90
CA ASP A 452 -4.20 10.99 -26.31
C ASP A 452 -3.65 12.35 -26.72
N GLU A 453 -3.07 12.45 -27.91
CA GLU A 453 -2.61 13.74 -28.45
C GLU A 453 -3.77 14.74 -28.52
N GLY A 454 -3.64 15.82 -27.78
CA GLY A 454 -4.68 16.86 -27.69
C GLY A 454 -5.96 16.43 -26.96
N LEU A 455 -5.95 15.33 -26.18
CA LEU A 455 -7.12 14.84 -25.47
C LEU A 455 -6.80 14.63 -23.98
N VAL A 456 -7.37 15.48 -23.13
CA VAL A 456 -7.28 15.39 -21.67
C VAL A 456 -8.61 14.91 -21.09
N CYS A 457 -8.57 13.88 -20.27
CA CYS A 457 -9.77 13.28 -19.69
C CYS A 457 -9.73 13.26 -18.16
N LEU A 458 -10.93 13.32 -17.55
CA LEU A 458 -11.12 13.15 -16.11
C LEU A 458 -10.75 11.73 -15.70
N THR A 459 -9.90 11.59 -14.68
CA THR A 459 -9.44 10.30 -14.14
C THR A 459 -10.37 9.73 -13.06
N ILE A 460 -11.43 10.46 -12.75
CA ILE A 460 -12.54 10.00 -11.92
C ILE A 460 -13.62 9.50 -12.88
N VAL A 461 -14.07 8.27 -12.68
CA VAL A 461 -15.00 7.58 -13.58
C VAL A 461 -16.16 6.96 -12.81
N PRO A 462 -17.30 6.67 -13.46
CA PRO A 462 -18.40 6.03 -12.79
C PRO A 462 -18.07 4.57 -12.40
N GLY A 463 -18.24 4.24 -11.14
CA GLY A 463 -18.24 2.89 -10.60
C GLY A 463 -19.68 2.38 -10.39
N GLN A 464 -19.84 1.08 -10.16
CA GLN A 464 -21.19 0.54 -10.00
C GLN A 464 -21.66 0.47 -8.54
N GLU A 465 -20.89 -0.13 -7.62
CA GLU A 465 -21.29 -0.33 -6.23
C GLU A 465 -20.22 0.08 -5.22
N PHE A 466 -18.96 0.08 -5.62
CA PHE A 466 -17.83 0.45 -4.75
C PHE A 466 -17.23 1.76 -5.23
N ALA A 467 -16.99 2.65 -4.28
CA ALA A 467 -16.12 3.79 -4.52
C ALA A 467 -14.67 3.40 -4.19
N ILE A 468 -13.74 3.80 -5.06
CA ILE A 468 -12.32 3.56 -4.90
C ILE A 468 -11.57 4.86 -5.10
N PHE A 469 -10.75 5.23 -4.13
CA PHE A 469 -9.80 6.33 -4.23
C PHE A 469 -8.49 5.80 -4.82
N GLY A 470 -8.34 5.95 -6.13
CA GLY A 470 -7.24 5.37 -6.91
C GLY A 470 -5.93 6.13 -6.77
N ASN A 471 -4.85 5.53 -7.27
CA ASN A 471 -3.49 6.03 -7.03
C ASN A 471 -3.17 7.37 -7.73
N LEU A 472 -3.82 7.71 -8.84
CA LEU A 472 -3.66 9.04 -9.47
C LEU A 472 -4.09 10.17 -8.52
N ALA A 473 -5.18 9.99 -7.80
CA ALA A 473 -5.65 10.96 -6.82
C ALA A 473 -4.77 11.00 -5.55
N GLN A 474 -3.91 10.02 -5.34
CA GLN A 474 -2.99 9.91 -4.20
C GLN A 474 -1.60 10.50 -4.48
N MET A 475 -1.30 10.86 -5.72
CA MET A 475 0.02 11.42 -6.10
C MET A 475 0.28 12.75 -5.40
N ASN A 476 1.55 12.99 -5.05
CA ASN A 476 2.00 14.16 -4.30
C ASN A 476 1.38 14.31 -2.91
N TYR A 477 0.99 13.18 -2.31
CA TYR A 477 0.68 13.07 -0.89
C TYR A 477 1.57 12.03 -0.23
N LEU A 478 2.20 12.40 0.89
CA LEU A 478 2.74 11.41 1.82
C LEU A 478 1.56 10.86 2.62
N ILE A 479 1.21 9.61 2.35
CA ILE A 479 0.06 8.92 2.94
C ILE A 479 0.55 7.92 3.97
N GLY A 480 0.17 8.10 5.22
CA GLY A 480 0.58 7.25 6.33
C GLY A 480 -0.57 6.49 6.94
N TYR A 481 -0.42 5.18 7.04
CA TYR A 481 -1.33 4.26 7.68
C TYR A 481 -0.86 3.99 9.11
N ASP A 482 -1.73 4.18 10.07
CA ASP A 482 -1.54 3.81 11.47
C ASP A 482 -2.67 2.88 11.90
N LEU A 483 -2.41 1.57 11.79
CA LEU A 483 -3.42 0.55 12.07
C LEU A 483 -3.65 0.36 13.58
N GLU A 484 -2.71 0.81 14.43
CA GLU A 484 -2.92 0.82 15.88
C GLU A 484 -3.93 1.91 16.28
N GLU A 485 -3.79 3.11 15.68
CA GLU A 485 -4.70 4.23 15.93
C GLU A 485 -5.92 4.24 14.98
N ASN A 486 -6.02 3.28 14.05
CA ASN A 486 -7.08 3.15 13.05
C ASN A 486 -7.31 4.47 12.29
N LYS A 487 -6.25 5.01 11.69
CA LYS A 487 -6.34 6.26 10.92
C LYS A 487 -5.39 6.26 9.73
N ILE A 488 -5.74 7.04 8.72
CA ILE A 488 -4.85 7.46 7.63
C ILE A 488 -4.56 8.95 7.77
N SER A 489 -3.30 9.31 7.54
CA SER A 489 -2.82 10.69 7.55
C SER A 489 -2.32 11.06 6.17
N PHE A 490 -2.69 12.25 5.71
CA PHE A 490 -2.29 12.80 4.43
C PHE A 490 -1.49 14.08 4.66
N LYS A 491 -0.38 14.21 3.93
CA LYS A 491 0.42 15.42 3.91
C LYS A 491 0.74 15.80 2.48
N PRO A 492 0.33 16.99 2.00
CA PRO A 492 0.78 17.50 0.71
C PRO A 492 2.31 17.48 0.64
N THR A 493 2.87 16.82 -0.36
CA THR A 493 4.31 16.56 -0.45
C THR A 493 4.73 16.47 -1.91
N ASP A 494 5.78 17.19 -2.29
CA ASP A 494 6.42 16.93 -3.59
C ASP A 494 7.16 15.60 -3.51
N CYS A 495 6.50 14.51 -3.93
CA CYS A 495 7.04 13.16 -3.85
C CYS A 495 8.28 12.95 -4.72
N THR A 496 8.57 13.86 -5.66
CA THR A 496 9.79 13.80 -6.47
C THR A 496 11.03 14.20 -5.69
N LYS A 497 10.85 14.81 -4.52
CA LYS A 497 11.93 15.28 -3.63
C LYS A 497 11.90 14.61 -2.26
N TYR A 498 10.98 13.69 -2.06
CA TYR A 498 10.78 13.03 -0.77
C TYR A 498 11.77 11.88 -0.54
#